data_25bcaf2bc5d383a0d11db6f7bf6cdd54
#
_entry.id   25bcaf2bc5d383a0d11db6f7bf6cdd54
#
_cell.length_a   1.000
_cell.length_b   1.000
_cell.length_c   1.000
_cell.angle_alpha   90.00
_cell.angle_beta   90.00
_cell.angle_gamma   90.00
#
_symmetry.space_group_name_H-M   'P 1'
#
loop_
_entity.id
_entity.type
_entity.pdbx_description
1 polymer ?
#
loop_
_entity_poly.entity_id
_entity_poly.type
_entity_poly.pdbx_seq_one_letter_code
_entity_poly.pdbx_strand_id
1 'polypeptide(L)'
;SEQLSAMLKRRGIKHEVLNAKYHEKEAEIVAQAGRKGAVTIATNMAGRGTDILLGGNAEFMARAEMRRMQFSEELIGEASAYGYTDDEEILNARKTFAELNKKYKAEIAPEAEEVRKLGGLYIIGTERHESRRIDNQLRGRAGRQGDPGKSRFYISLEDDLMRLFGGDRIQTIMDRLNVDEDMPIEASILSNTIENAQKKVEGRNFAIRKNVLQYDDV
;
A
#
# COMPACT_ATOMS: atom_id res chain seq x y z
N SER A 1 3.52 1.90 13.70
CA SER A 1 4.62 1.39 12.85
C SER A 1 5.87 1.02 13.64
N GLU A 2 6.32 1.86 14.58
CA GLU A 2 7.57 1.64 15.33
C GLU A 2 7.52 0.39 16.21
N GLN A 3 6.42 0.15 16.91
CA GLN A 3 6.23 -1.04 17.74
C GLN A 3 6.30 -2.32 16.91
N LEU A 4 5.58 -2.38 15.79
CA LEU A 4 5.61 -3.53 14.90
C LEU A 4 7.02 -3.74 14.30
N SER A 5 7.70 -2.66 13.92
CA SER A 5 9.08 -2.70 13.45
C SER A 5 10.02 -3.30 14.51
N ALA A 6 9.89 -2.88 15.77
CA ALA A 6 10.70 -3.44 16.85
C ALA A 6 10.44 -4.94 17.07
N MET A 7 9.18 -5.37 16.94
CA MET A 7 8.81 -6.80 17.04
C MET A 7 9.40 -7.63 15.88
N LEU A 8 9.33 -7.13 14.65
CA LEU A 8 9.91 -7.82 13.49
C LEU A 8 11.43 -7.89 13.57
N LYS A 9 12.10 -6.82 14.03
CA LYS A 9 13.55 -6.81 14.28
C LYS A 9 13.97 -7.88 15.29
N ARG A 10 13.23 -8.02 16.41
CA ARG A 10 13.50 -9.05 17.41
C ARG A 10 13.39 -10.47 16.85
N ARG A 11 12.55 -10.66 15.82
CA ARG A 11 12.36 -11.95 15.14
C ARG A 11 13.28 -12.14 13.93
N GLY A 12 14.22 -11.21 13.69
CA GLY A 12 15.15 -11.26 12.56
C GLY A 12 14.52 -11.06 11.18
N ILE A 13 13.29 -10.52 11.11
CA ILE A 13 12.58 -10.27 9.87
C ILE A 13 13.03 -8.92 9.31
N LYS A 14 13.70 -8.95 8.16
CA LYS A 14 14.08 -7.74 7.41
C LYS A 14 12.82 -7.04 6.92
N HIS A 15 12.74 -5.74 7.10
CA HIS A 15 11.59 -4.93 6.67
C HIS A 15 11.97 -3.47 6.50
N GLU A 16 11.18 -2.77 5.68
CA GLU A 16 11.26 -1.32 5.49
C GLU A 16 10.07 -0.65 6.19
N VAL A 17 10.26 0.59 6.62
CA VAL A 17 9.21 1.37 7.31
C VAL A 17 8.93 2.66 6.56
N LEU A 18 7.68 2.82 6.13
CA LEU A 18 7.14 4.02 5.51
C LEU A 18 6.29 4.78 6.52
N ASN A 19 6.78 5.92 6.95
CA ASN A 19 6.03 6.85 7.77
C ASN A 19 6.40 8.29 7.39
N ALA A 20 5.72 9.27 7.97
CA ALA A 20 5.92 10.69 7.68
C ALA A 20 7.37 11.19 7.89
N LYS A 21 8.22 10.43 8.60
CA LYS A 21 9.62 10.80 8.86
C LYS A 21 10.57 10.47 7.70
N TYR A 22 10.15 9.62 6.74
CA TYR A 22 11.01 9.07 5.69
C TYR A 22 10.47 9.31 4.27
N HIS A 23 9.83 10.44 4.04
CA HIS A 23 9.25 10.78 2.73
C HIS A 23 10.24 10.70 1.56
N GLU A 24 11.50 11.08 1.78
CA GLU A 24 12.52 11.08 0.73
C GLU A 24 12.81 9.68 0.17
N LYS A 25 12.62 8.63 1.00
CA LYS A 25 12.85 7.23 0.62
C LYS A 25 11.59 6.50 0.19
N GLU A 26 10.44 7.18 0.21
CA GLU A 26 9.15 6.54 -0.07
C GLU A 26 9.13 5.88 -1.45
N ALA A 27 9.57 6.60 -2.48
CA ALA A 27 9.59 6.09 -3.85
C ALA A 27 10.50 4.86 -4.01
N GLU A 28 11.65 4.86 -3.34
CA GLU A 28 12.60 3.74 -3.34
C GLU A 28 12.00 2.51 -2.66
N ILE A 29 11.43 2.68 -1.47
CA ILE A 29 10.84 1.58 -0.70
C ILE A 29 9.65 0.99 -1.45
N VAL A 30 8.77 1.84 -2.01
CA VAL A 30 7.61 1.37 -2.79
C VAL A 30 8.04 0.64 -4.05
N ALA A 31 9.08 1.13 -4.74
CA ALA A 31 9.63 0.49 -5.94
C ALA A 31 10.16 -0.93 -5.67
N GLN A 32 10.60 -1.23 -4.45
CA GLN A 32 11.13 -2.54 -4.06
C GLN A 32 10.14 -3.39 -3.25
N ALA A 33 8.97 -2.84 -2.89
CA ALA A 33 7.99 -3.52 -2.04
C ALA A 33 7.40 -4.80 -2.67
N GLY A 34 7.44 -4.93 -4.00
CA GLY A 34 6.96 -6.11 -4.73
C GLY A 34 7.99 -7.23 -4.90
N ARG A 35 9.19 -7.11 -4.34
CA ARG A 35 10.22 -8.15 -4.41
C ARG A 35 9.90 -9.35 -3.54
N LYS A 36 10.48 -10.50 -3.88
CA LYS A 36 10.32 -11.73 -3.11
C LYS A 36 10.82 -11.55 -1.68
N GLY A 37 9.94 -11.87 -0.72
CA GLY A 37 10.26 -11.78 0.71
C GLY A 37 10.39 -10.36 1.25
N ALA A 38 10.11 -9.32 0.45
CA ALA A 38 10.06 -7.95 0.94
C ALA A 38 8.92 -7.77 1.92
N VAL A 39 9.19 -7.08 3.03
CA VAL A 39 8.20 -6.72 4.04
C VAL A 39 8.25 -5.21 4.22
N THR A 40 7.12 -4.54 4.05
CA THR A 40 7.00 -3.09 4.22
C THR A 40 5.92 -2.77 5.24
N ILE A 41 6.26 -2.02 6.26
CA ILE A 41 5.32 -1.45 7.23
C ILE A 41 4.99 -0.03 6.77
N ALA A 42 3.72 0.26 6.51
CA ALA A 42 3.29 1.60 6.11
C ALA A 42 2.22 2.12 7.07
N THR A 43 2.31 3.39 7.44
CA THR A 43 1.23 4.11 8.11
C THR A 43 0.36 4.78 7.06
N ASN A 44 -0.93 4.57 7.14
CA ASN A 44 -1.91 5.01 6.16
C ASN A 44 -1.49 4.64 4.72
N MET A 45 -2.08 5.21 3.74
CA MET A 45 -1.86 4.84 2.34
C MET A 45 -0.56 5.43 1.75
N ALA A 46 0.57 5.22 2.43
CA ALA A 46 1.88 5.56 1.89
C ALA A 46 2.08 4.96 0.49
N GLY A 47 2.76 5.68 -0.39
CA GLY A 47 2.90 5.30 -1.79
C GLY A 47 1.61 5.43 -2.61
N ARG A 48 0.66 6.27 -2.20
CA ARG A 48 -0.55 6.55 -2.98
C ARG A 48 -0.18 7.12 -4.35
N GLY A 49 -0.73 6.52 -5.41
CA GLY A 49 -0.42 6.92 -6.78
C GLY A 49 0.74 6.18 -7.43
N THR A 50 1.48 5.36 -6.68
CA THR A 50 2.56 4.52 -7.22
C THR A 50 2.14 3.05 -7.21
N ASP A 51 2.34 2.36 -8.32
CA ASP A 51 2.07 0.93 -8.42
C ASP A 51 3.20 0.12 -7.79
N ILE A 52 2.84 -0.93 -7.06
CA ILE A 52 3.78 -1.93 -6.56
C ILE A 52 3.89 -3.03 -7.61
N LEU A 53 5.04 -3.08 -8.27
CA LEU A 53 5.33 -4.06 -9.33
C LEU A 53 5.95 -5.30 -8.72
N LEU A 54 5.44 -6.48 -9.09
CA LEU A 54 5.99 -7.75 -8.63
C LEU A 54 7.42 -7.95 -9.20
N GLY A 55 8.35 -8.34 -8.33
CA GLY A 55 9.77 -8.45 -8.65
C GLY A 55 10.57 -7.15 -8.54
N GLY A 56 9.89 -6.00 -8.41
CA GLY A 56 10.50 -4.67 -8.31
C GLY A 56 10.21 -3.78 -9.52
N ASN A 57 10.70 -2.55 -9.48
CA ASN A 57 10.47 -1.54 -10.51
C ASN A 57 11.74 -1.29 -11.34
N ALA A 58 11.77 -1.82 -12.57
CA ALA A 58 12.91 -1.69 -13.48
C ALA A 58 13.19 -0.23 -13.89
N GLU A 59 12.15 0.60 -14.05
CA GLU A 59 12.32 2.02 -14.39
C GLU A 59 12.98 2.79 -13.26
N PHE A 60 12.61 2.49 -12.01
CA PHE A 60 13.26 3.08 -10.85
C PHE A 60 14.74 2.67 -10.79
N MET A 61 15.06 1.40 -11.05
CA MET A 61 16.43 0.92 -11.09
C MET A 61 17.24 1.57 -12.21
N ALA A 62 16.63 1.73 -13.39
CA ALA A 62 17.29 2.41 -14.51
C ALA A 62 17.60 3.88 -14.20
N ARG A 63 16.66 4.62 -13.60
CA ARG A 63 16.88 6.02 -13.15
C ARG A 63 17.95 6.10 -12.08
N ALA A 64 17.98 5.17 -11.12
CA ALA A 64 18.99 5.12 -10.09
C ALA A 64 20.40 4.88 -10.66
N GLU A 65 20.51 4.03 -11.69
CA GLU A 65 21.77 3.78 -12.39
C GLU A 65 22.22 4.99 -13.20
N MET A 66 21.30 5.69 -13.88
CA MET A 66 21.61 6.95 -14.57
C MET A 66 22.18 8.02 -13.61
N ARG A 67 21.63 8.11 -12.38
CA ARG A 67 22.20 8.98 -11.33
C ARG A 67 23.63 8.59 -10.99
N ARG A 68 23.93 7.31 -10.89
CA ARG A 68 25.31 6.81 -10.66
C ARG A 68 26.23 7.14 -11.84
N MET A 69 25.70 7.15 -13.05
CA MET A 69 26.41 7.56 -14.27
C MET A 69 26.52 9.09 -14.39
N GLN A 70 26.05 9.84 -13.37
CA GLN A 70 26.13 11.30 -13.28
C GLN A 70 25.26 12.06 -14.31
N PHE A 71 24.18 11.46 -14.81
CA PHE A 71 23.18 12.22 -15.55
C PHE A 71 22.46 13.20 -14.61
N SER A 72 22.15 14.40 -15.11
CA SER A 72 21.37 15.37 -14.36
C SER A 72 19.93 14.90 -14.15
N GLU A 73 19.25 15.37 -13.08
CA GLU A 73 17.84 15.00 -12.82
C GLU A 73 16.92 15.46 -13.97
N GLU A 74 17.25 16.55 -14.65
CA GLU A 74 16.53 17.04 -15.82
C GLU A 74 16.62 16.03 -16.97
N LEU A 75 17.82 15.57 -17.30
CA LEU A 75 18.04 14.57 -18.35
C LEU A 75 17.39 13.21 -18.00
N ILE A 76 17.39 12.81 -16.74
CA ILE A 76 16.71 11.60 -16.27
C ILE A 76 15.19 11.74 -16.43
N GLY A 77 14.64 12.93 -16.14
CA GLY A 77 13.25 13.24 -16.37
C GLY A 77 12.88 13.13 -17.86
N GLU A 78 13.65 13.80 -18.72
CA GLU A 78 13.45 13.79 -20.17
C GLU A 78 13.70 12.42 -20.82
N ALA A 79 14.57 11.60 -20.24
CA ALA A 79 14.85 10.23 -20.69
C ALA A 79 13.61 9.33 -20.66
N SER A 80 12.66 9.59 -19.76
CA SER A 80 11.42 8.84 -19.64
C SER A 80 10.21 9.54 -20.28
N ALA A 81 10.40 10.74 -20.85
CA ALA A 81 9.35 11.48 -21.53
C ALA A 81 9.18 11.05 -23.00
N TYR A 82 7.96 11.21 -23.53
CA TYR A 82 7.62 10.80 -24.90
C TYR A 82 7.58 11.96 -25.90
N GLY A 83 7.97 13.18 -25.49
CA GLY A 83 7.97 14.35 -26.38
C GLY A 83 8.99 14.24 -27.52
N TYR A 84 8.71 14.88 -28.67
CA TYR A 84 9.69 15.02 -29.74
C TYR A 84 10.84 15.95 -29.30
N THR A 85 12.06 15.60 -29.63
CA THR A 85 13.24 16.43 -29.38
C THR A 85 14.31 16.14 -30.42
N ASP A 86 15.06 17.16 -30.78
CA ASP A 86 16.25 17.09 -31.63
C ASP A 86 17.54 17.22 -30.82
N ASP A 87 17.43 17.32 -29.50
CA ASP A 87 18.57 17.47 -28.60
C ASP A 87 19.31 16.15 -28.46
N GLU A 88 20.58 16.14 -28.88
CA GLU A 88 21.42 14.95 -28.86
C GLU A 88 21.66 14.40 -27.45
N GLU A 89 21.74 15.26 -26.43
CA GLU A 89 21.93 14.84 -25.04
C GLU A 89 20.67 14.11 -24.54
N ILE A 90 19.48 14.63 -24.83
CA ILE A 90 18.22 13.99 -24.48
C ILE A 90 18.05 12.68 -25.22
N LEU A 91 18.38 12.63 -26.52
CA LEU A 91 18.33 11.39 -27.32
C LEU A 91 19.28 10.32 -26.76
N ASN A 92 20.50 10.70 -26.37
CA ASN A 92 21.44 9.78 -25.70
C ASN A 92 20.91 9.31 -24.35
N ALA A 93 20.35 10.20 -23.53
CA ALA A 93 19.74 9.85 -22.25
C ALA A 93 18.56 8.87 -22.43
N ARG A 94 17.71 9.08 -23.42
CA ARG A 94 16.60 8.16 -23.78
C ARG A 94 17.10 6.78 -24.19
N LYS A 95 18.14 6.71 -25.01
CA LYS A 95 18.75 5.46 -25.42
C LYS A 95 19.30 4.70 -24.20
N THR A 96 20.10 5.39 -23.39
CA THR A 96 20.67 4.83 -22.17
C THR A 96 19.59 4.31 -21.21
N PHE A 97 18.53 5.10 -20.99
CA PHE A 97 17.40 4.69 -20.17
C PHE A 97 16.70 3.45 -20.72
N ALA A 98 16.45 3.40 -22.03
CA ALA A 98 15.81 2.27 -22.67
C ALA A 98 16.63 0.98 -22.55
N GLU A 99 17.94 1.06 -22.72
CA GLU A 99 18.86 -0.07 -22.56
C GLU A 99 18.90 -0.56 -21.11
N LEU A 100 19.02 0.34 -20.13
CA LEU A 100 19.01 0.02 -18.72
C LEU A 100 17.66 -0.56 -18.29
N ASN A 101 16.55 0.03 -18.70
CA ASN A 101 15.21 -0.45 -18.40
C ASN A 101 14.98 -1.86 -18.96
N LYS A 102 15.41 -2.11 -20.20
CA LYS A 102 15.35 -3.44 -20.81
C LYS A 102 16.19 -4.45 -20.03
N LYS A 103 17.42 -4.08 -19.64
CA LYS A 103 18.29 -4.91 -18.82
C LYS A 103 17.64 -5.27 -17.50
N TYR A 104 17.16 -4.27 -16.74
CA TYR A 104 16.54 -4.52 -15.45
C TYR A 104 15.21 -5.27 -15.55
N LYS A 105 14.39 -5.05 -16.57
CA LYS A 105 13.20 -5.85 -16.83
C LYS A 105 13.54 -7.34 -17.03
N ALA A 106 14.59 -7.64 -17.77
CA ALA A 106 15.02 -9.02 -17.96
C ALA A 106 15.59 -9.64 -16.66
N GLU A 107 16.28 -8.83 -15.86
CA GLU A 107 16.88 -9.28 -14.59
C GLU A 107 15.82 -9.59 -13.52
N ILE A 108 14.77 -8.78 -13.42
CA ILE A 108 13.71 -8.97 -12.43
C ILE A 108 12.61 -9.95 -12.87
N ALA A 109 12.52 -10.28 -14.17
CA ALA A 109 11.45 -11.12 -14.70
C ALA A 109 11.33 -12.50 -14.02
N PRO A 110 12.43 -13.24 -13.74
CA PRO A 110 12.35 -14.52 -13.04
C PRO A 110 11.79 -14.38 -11.62
N GLU A 111 12.23 -13.34 -10.88
CA GLU A 111 11.74 -13.05 -9.52
C GLU A 111 10.25 -12.67 -9.55
N ALA A 112 9.84 -11.84 -10.50
CA ALA A 112 8.44 -11.45 -10.68
C ALA A 112 7.54 -12.67 -10.91
N GLU A 113 7.99 -13.60 -11.75
CA GLU A 113 7.25 -14.83 -12.03
C GLU A 113 7.17 -15.75 -10.80
N GLU A 114 8.23 -15.83 -10.02
CA GLU A 114 8.23 -16.56 -8.77
C GLU A 114 7.26 -15.97 -7.76
N VAL A 115 7.23 -14.64 -7.61
CA VAL A 115 6.28 -13.93 -6.72
C VAL A 115 4.84 -14.17 -7.19
N ARG A 116 4.57 -14.17 -8.51
CA ARG A 116 3.24 -14.52 -9.04
C ARG A 116 2.82 -15.94 -8.65
N LYS A 117 3.71 -16.91 -8.80
CA LYS A 117 3.44 -18.31 -8.41
C LYS A 117 3.17 -18.47 -6.91
N LEU A 118 3.79 -17.65 -6.07
CA LEU A 118 3.55 -17.61 -4.63
C LEU A 118 2.22 -16.93 -4.24
N GLY A 119 1.53 -16.31 -5.20
CA GLY A 119 0.24 -15.66 -4.99
C GLY A 119 0.29 -14.13 -4.97
N GLY A 120 1.41 -13.53 -5.39
CA GLY A 120 1.58 -12.09 -5.57
C GLY A 120 1.71 -11.30 -4.27
N LEU A 121 1.30 -10.04 -4.31
CA LEU A 121 1.39 -9.13 -3.17
C LEU A 121 0.34 -9.49 -2.11
N TYR A 122 0.78 -9.62 -0.85
CA TYR A 122 -0.09 -9.85 0.29
C TYR A 122 -0.23 -8.58 1.15
N ILE A 123 -1.41 -8.01 1.18
CA ILE A 123 -1.74 -6.82 1.97
C ILE A 123 -2.30 -7.25 3.34
N ILE A 124 -1.68 -6.77 4.39
CA ILE A 124 -2.14 -6.96 5.77
C ILE A 124 -2.58 -5.60 6.31
N GLY A 125 -3.88 -5.45 6.57
CA GLY A 125 -4.42 -4.31 7.30
C GLY A 125 -4.52 -4.64 8.79
N THR A 126 -4.03 -3.75 9.65
CA THR A 126 -4.06 -3.94 11.12
C THR A 126 -5.23 -3.23 11.77
N GLU A 127 -6.03 -2.50 10.99
CA GLU A 127 -7.23 -1.81 11.40
C GLU A 127 -8.16 -1.60 10.21
N ARG A 128 -9.42 -1.26 10.45
CA ARG A 128 -10.37 -0.82 9.42
C ARG A 128 -10.50 0.71 9.46
N HIS A 129 -10.55 1.32 8.29
CA HIS A 129 -10.82 2.75 8.19
C HIS A 129 -12.31 3.05 8.39
N GLU A 130 -12.62 4.30 8.71
CA GLU A 130 -13.99 4.79 8.81
C GLU A 130 -14.75 4.71 7.48
N SER A 131 -14.06 4.69 6.36
CA SER A 131 -14.64 4.59 5.02
C SER A 131 -14.25 3.30 4.33
N ARG A 132 -15.26 2.56 3.87
CA ARG A 132 -15.09 1.36 3.05
C ARG A 132 -14.29 1.62 1.78
N ARG A 133 -14.40 2.82 1.21
CA ARG A 133 -13.63 3.23 0.03
C ARG A 133 -12.13 3.19 0.29
N ILE A 134 -11.69 3.62 1.47
CA ILE A 134 -10.27 3.62 1.85
C ILE A 134 -9.77 2.18 2.02
N ASP A 135 -10.55 1.32 2.67
CA ASP A 135 -10.20 -0.11 2.78
C ASP A 135 -10.08 -0.78 1.40
N ASN A 136 -10.99 -0.45 0.48
CA ASN A 136 -10.93 -1.00 -0.88
C ASN A 136 -9.73 -0.45 -1.67
N GLN A 137 -9.32 0.80 -1.45
CA GLN A 137 -8.08 1.33 -2.02
C GLN A 137 -6.84 0.61 -1.49
N LEU A 138 -6.82 0.23 -0.22
CA LEU A 138 -5.75 -0.58 0.35
C LEU A 138 -5.73 -1.99 -0.25
N ARG A 139 -6.89 -2.66 -0.30
CA ARG A 139 -7.03 -3.98 -0.96
C ARG A 139 -6.60 -3.95 -2.42
N GLY A 140 -6.98 -2.88 -3.13
CA GLY A 140 -6.67 -2.68 -4.54
C GLY A 140 -5.20 -2.40 -4.85
N ARG A 141 -4.32 -2.41 -3.86
CA ARG A 141 -2.86 -2.42 -4.10
C ARG A 141 -2.36 -3.80 -4.49
N ALA A 142 -3.04 -4.86 -4.05
CA ALA A 142 -2.83 -6.22 -4.52
C ALA A 142 -3.67 -6.49 -5.77
N GLY A 143 -3.21 -7.39 -6.64
CA GLY A 143 -3.96 -7.80 -7.84
C GLY A 143 -4.00 -6.77 -8.95
N ARG A 144 -3.06 -5.82 -9.01
CA ARG A 144 -2.98 -4.84 -10.10
C ARG A 144 -2.46 -5.48 -11.38
N GLN A 145 -2.86 -4.90 -12.52
CA GLN A 145 -2.45 -5.34 -13.86
C GLN A 145 -2.73 -6.83 -14.15
N GLY A 146 -3.72 -7.42 -13.47
CA GLY A 146 -4.04 -8.83 -13.63
C GLY A 146 -3.17 -9.79 -12.81
N ASP A 147 -2.22 -9.28 -12.03
CA ASP A 147 -1.40 -10.09 -11.15
C ASP A 147 -2.23 -10.69 -10.00
N PRO A 148 -1.87 -11.88 -9.49
CA PRO A 148 -2.48 -12.41 -8.28
C PRO A 148 -2.17 -11.55 -7.07
N GLY A 149 -3.04 -11.59 -6.06
CA GLY A 149 -2.82 -10.87 -4.82
C GLY A 149 -3.79 -11.32 -3.73
N LYS A 150 -3.43 -11.05 -2.49
CA LYS A 150 -4.25 -11.35 -1.32
C LYS A 150 -4.33 -10.16 -0.40
N SER A 151 -5.43 -10.04 0.33
CA SER A 151 -5.57 -9.06 1.42
C SER A 151 -6.26 -9.67 2.61
N ARG A 152 -5.79 -9.33 3.81
CA ARG A 152 -6.42 -9.73 5.06
C ARG A 152 -6.37 -8.58 6.06
N PHE A 153 -7.46 -8.39 6.79
CA PHE A 153 -7.51 -7.45 7.89
C PHE A 153 -7.49 -8.20 9.21
N TYR A 154 -6.62 -7.74 10.11
CA TYR A 154 -6.61 -8.12 11.52
C TYR A 154 -7.09 -6.91 12.29
N ILE A 155 -8.17 -7.05 13.02
CA ILE A 155 -8.82 -5.96 13.74
C ILE A 155 -8.95 -6.32 15.21
N SER A 156 -8.86 -5.32 16.07
CA SER A 156 -9.19 -5.43 17.48
C SER A 156 -10.63 -4.97 17.71
N LEU A 157 -11.30 -5.57 18.68
CA LEU A 157 -12.60 -5.08 19.13
C LEU A 157 -12.47 -3.75 19.89
N GLU A 158 -11.26 -3.40 20.31
CA GLU A 158 -10.91 -2.13 20.93
C GLU A 158 -10.67 -1.00 19.92
N ASP A 159 -10.58 -1.32 18.61
CA ASP A 159 -10.44 -0.31 17.56
C ASP A 159 -11.59 0.70 17.61
N ASP A 160 -11.29 1.98 17.37
CA ASP A 160 -12.26 3.08 17.49
C ASP A 160 -13.54 2.84 16.69
N LEU A 161 -13.46 2.28 15.49
CA LEU A 161 -14.60 1.94 14.67
C LEU A 161 -15.53 0.95 15.39
N MET A 162 -14.95 -0.06 16.03
CA MET A 162 -15.69 -1.11 16.72
C MET A 162 -16.26 -0.61 18.04
N ARG A 163 -15.47 0.14 18.81
CA ARG A 163 -15.87 0.71 20.10
C ARG A 163 -17.01 1.71 19.97
N LEU A 164 -16.95 2.60 18.96
CA LEU A 164 -17.91 3.68 18.81
C LEU A 164 -19.21 3.24 18.09
N PHE A 165 -19.15 2.27 17.21
CA PHE A 165 -20.26 1.93 16.31
C PHE A 165 -20.65 0.44 16.29
N GLY A 166 -19.84 -0.43 16.88
CA GLY A 166 -20.07 -1.88 16.93
C GLY A 166 -20.57 -2.41 18.27
N GLY A 167 -20.41 -1.64 19.34
CA GLY A 167 -20.56 -1.92 20.77
C GLY A 167 -21.43 -3.13 21.19
N ASP A 168 -22.73 -2.92 21.38
CA ASP A 168 -23.60 -3.90 22.05
C ASP A 168 -23.75 -5.23 21.30
N ARG A 169 -23.70 -5.21 19.96
CA ARG A 169 -23.82 -6.43 19.14
C ARG A 169 -22.59 -7.32 19.22
N ILE A 170 -21.42 -6.71 19.34
CA ILE A 170 -20.15 -7.47 19.41
C ILE A 170 -20.07 -8.15 20.76
N GLN A 171 -20.38 -7.43 21.86
CA GLN A 171 -20.43 -8.02 23.18
C GLN A 171 -21.34 -9.24 23.20
N THR A 172 -22.56 -9.11 22.63
CA THR A 172 -23.50 -10.23 22.54
C THR A 172 -22.97 -11.41 21.72
N ILE A 173 -22.18 -11.15 20.67
CA ILE A 173 -21.57 -12.21 19.85
C ILE A 173 -20.46 -12.90 20.64
N MET A 174 -19.62 -12.14 21.34
CA MET A 174 -18.52 -12.67 22.17
C MET A 174 -19.07 -13.54 23.30
N ASP A 175 -20.09 -13.06 23.99
CA ASP A 175 -20.74 -13.79 25.08
C ASP A 175 -21.36 -15.12 24.59
N ARG A 176 -21.91 -15.13 23.38
CA ARG A 176 -22.48 -16.34 22.76
C ARG A 176 -21.44 -17.35 22.29
N LEU A 177 -20.29 -16.85 21.82
CA LEU A 177 -19.21 -17.69 21.29
C LEU A 177 -18.33 -18.27 22.41
N ASN A 178 -18.46 -17.75 23.62
CA ASN A 178 -17.63 -18.13 24.79
C ASN A 178 -16.14 -18.17 24.46
N VAL A 179 -15.65 -17.13 23.75
CA VAL A 179 -14.30 -17.06 23.22
C VAL A 179 -13.42 -16.31 24.21
N ASP A 180 -12.23 -16.85 24.48
CA ASP A 180 -11.21 -16.17 25.27
C ASP A 180 -10.74 -14.89 24.57
N GLU A 181 -10.39 -13.85 25.35
CA GLU A 181 -10.00 -12.53 24.85
C GLU A 181 -8.86 -12.55 23.83
N ASP A 182 -7.95 -13.51 23.91
CA ASP A 182 -6.78 -13.66 23.04
C ASP A 182 -7.02 -14.58 21.82
N MET A 183 -8.22 -15.12 21.64
CA MET A 183 -8.49 -16.09 20.60
C MET A 183 -8.86 -15.40 19.27
N PRO A 184 -8.14 -15.62 18.15
CA PRO A 184 -8.51 -15.04 16.87
C PRO A 184 -9.82 -15.63 16.35
N ILE A 185 -10.79 -14.76 16.07
CA ILE A 185 -12.12 -15.15 15.58
C ILE A 185 -12.17 -14.94 14.06
N GLU A 186 -12.39 -16.02 13.33
CA GLU A 186 -12.70 -15.97 11.91
C GLU A 186 -14.23 -16.08 11.73
N ALA A 187 -14.94 -14.96 11.79
CA ALA A 187 -16.39 -14.99 11.63
C ALA A 187 -16.87 -14.05 10.53
N SER A 188 -17.63 -14.59 9.57
CA SER A 188 -18.35 -13.81 8.55
C SER A 188 -19.36 -12.82 9.18
N ILE A 189 -19.88 -13.15 10.36
CA ILE A 189 -20.80 -12.33 11.16
C ILE A 189 -20.16 -10.98 11.51
N LEU A 190 -18.86 -10.95 11.82
CA LEU A 190 -18.13 -9.72 12.12
C LEU A 190 -18.02 -8.81 10.90
N SER A 191 -17.93 -9.34 9.69
CA SER A 191 -17.86 -8.55 8.46
C SER A 191 -19.09 -7.66 8.29
N ASN A 192 -20.29 -8.19 8.53
CA ASN A 192 -21.53 -7.42 8.45
C ASN A 192 -21.60 -6.32 9.54
N THR A 193 -21.12 -6.62 10.73
CA THR A 193 -21.09 -5.66 11.84
C THR A 193 -20.14 -4.51 11.53
N ILE A 194 -18.96 -4.80 10.99
CA ILE A 194 -17.99 -3.80 10.56
C ILE A 194 -18.54 -2.93 9.43
N GLU A 195 -19.17 -3.53 8.41
CA GLU A 195 -19.75 -2.79 7.30
C GLU A 195 -20.88 -1.86 7.78
N ASN A 196 -21.69 -2.31 8.72
CA ASN A 196 -22.74 -1.48 9.30
C ASN A 196 -22.17 -0.33 10.16
N ALA A 197 -21.08 -0.58 10.89
CA ALA A 197 -20.35 0.46 11.62
C ALA A 197 -19.81 1.52 10.65
N GLN A 198 -19.14 1.11 9.58
CA GLN A 198 -18.63 2.02 8.55
C GLN A 198 -19.76 2.84 7.90
N LYS A 199 -20.90 2.25 7.56
CA LYS A 199 -22.06 2.98 7.02
C LYS A 199 -22.57 4.04 7.98
N LYS A 200 -22.61 3.78 9.28
CA LYS A 200 -23.02 4.76 10.30
C LYS A 200 -22.05 5.95 10.34
N VAL A 201 -20.74 5.68 10.32
CA VAL A 201 -19.72 6.75 10.30
C VAL A 201 -19.80 7.57 9.01
N GLU A 202 -19.91 6.91 7.86
CA GLU A 202 -20.06 7.59 6.56
C GLU A 202 -21.31 8.47 6.54
N GLY A 203 -22.44 7.98 7.06
CA GLY A 203 -23.68 8.75 7.18
C GLY A 203 -23.54 9.97 8.09
N ARG A 204 -22.87 9.82 9.25
CA ARG A 204 -22.58 10.94 10.16
C ARG A 204 -21.69 11.98 9.49
N ASN A 205 -20.62 11.56 8.86
CA ASN A 205 -19.66 12.44 8.17
C ASN A 205 -20.31 13.15 6.98
N PHE A 206 -21.24 12.49 6.28
CA PHE A 206 -22.05 13.11 5.23
C PHE A 206 -22.97 14.19 5.79
N ALA A 207 -23.68 13.91 6.89
CA ALA A 207 -24.56 14.88 7.52
C ALA A 207 -23.80 16.13 8.01
N ILE A 208 -22.62 15.94 8.63
CA ILE A 208 -21.76 17.05 9.07
C ILE A 208 -21.35 17.90 7.85
N ARG A 209 -20.85 17.29 6.78
CA ARG A 209 -20.46 18.02 5.57
C ARG A 209 -21.61 18.77 4.93
N LYS A 210 -22.79 18.16 4.86
CA LYS A 210 -23.98 18.81 4.33
C LYS A 210 -24.37 20.04 5.16
N ASN A 211 -24.31 19.95 6.49
CA ASN A 211 -24.62 21.07 7.37
C ASN A 211 -23.58 22.22 7.19
N VAL A 212 -22.28 21.89 7.07
CA VAL A 212 -21.25 22.91 6.83
C VAL A 212 -21.50 23.64 5.51
N LEU A 213 -21.79 22.93 4.42
CA LEU A 213 -22.10 23.56 3.12
C LEU A 213 -23.35 24.45 3.19
N GLN A 214 -24.37 24.07 3.96
CA GLN A 214 -25.55 24.91 4.15
C GLN A 214 -25.25 26.22 4.93
N TYR A 215 -24.20 26.24 5.75
CA TYR A 215 -23.76 27.44 6.44
C TYR A 215 -22.94 28.38 5.54
N ASP A 216 -22.23 27.84 4.56
CA ASP A 216 -21.42 28.66 3.62
C ASP A 216 -22.31 29.30 2.53
N ASP A 217 -23.54 28.83 2.31
CA ASP A 217 -24.50 29.37 1.32
C ASP A 217 -25.37 30.51 1.90
N VAL A 218 -25.14 30.97 3.14
CA VAL A 218 -25.81 32.09 3.81
C VAL A 218 -24.88 33.28 3.91
#